data_f2fed368753ebbc4e0eefc67a23b4bf0
#
_entry.id   f2fed368753ebbc4e0eefc67a23b4bf0
#
_cell.length_a   1.000
_cell.length_b   1.000
_cell.length_c   1.000
_cell.angle_alpha   90.00
_cell.angle_beta   90.00
_cell.angle_gamma   90.00
#
_symmetry.space_group_name_H-M   'P 1'
#
loop_
_entity.id
_entity.type
_entity.pdbx_description
1 polymer ?
#
loop_
_entity_poly.entity_id
_entity_poly.type
_entity_poly.pdbx_seq_one_letter_code
_entity_poly.pdbx_strand_id
1 'polypeptide(L)'
;MPEISFTRLENLSGFGTPDLLAYNKKGTFFTVELKVAKGNSVKLSPHQISFHVKHPHKTFILVSSDMYKDEKLYEGSRCLDLVACGLRLDACCSGLDSIYEKFKRL
;
A
#
# COMPACT_ATOMS: atom_id res chain seq x y z
N MET A 1 0.11 -15.32 -0.43
CA MET A 1 -0.79 -15.03 -1.58
C MET A 1 -0.31 -15.79 -2.81
N PRO A 2 -0.78 -17.02 -3.01
CA PRO A 2 -0.19 -17.89 -4.04
C PRO A 2 -0.45 -17.47 -5.49
N GLU A 3 -1.45 -16.65 -5.74
CA GLU A 3 -1.76 -16.19 -7.10
C GLU A 3 -1.16 -14.83 -7.44
N ILE A 4 -0.40 -14.25 -6.53
CA ILE A 4 0.27 -12.96 -6.72
C ILE A 4 1.77 -13.20 -6.67
N SER A 5 2.48 -12.74 -7.69
CA SER A 5 3.94 -12.75 -7.71
C SER A 5 4.44 -11.40 -7.16
N PHE A 6 5.30 -11.44 -6.15
CA PHE A 6 5.89 -10.23 -5.56
C PHE A 6 7.37 -10.16 -5.85
N THR A 7 7.83 -9.00 -6.28
CA THR A 7 9.25 -8.70 -6.47
C THR A 7 9.63 -7.55 -5.55
N ARG A 8 10.64 -7.76 -4.73
CA ARG A 8 11.15 -6.71 -3.84
C ARG A 8 11.96 -5.69 -4.65
N LEU A 9 11.61 -4.41 -4.49
CA LEU A 9 12.29 -3.32 -5.20
C LEU A 9 13.37 -2.75 -4.29
N GLU A 10 14.54 -3.40 -4.28
CA GLU A 10 15.67 -2.99 -3.44
C GLU A 10 16.46 -1.87 -4.10
N ASN A 11 17.24 -1.14 -3.29
CA ASN A 11 18.17 -0.08 -3.70
C ASN A 11 17.52 1.19 -4.27
N LEU A 12 16.20 1.26 -4.29
CA LEU A 12 15.48 2.41 -4.82
C LEU A 12 14.69 3.16 -3.75
N SER A 13 14.78 2.72 -2.50
CA SER A 13 13.98 3.26 -1.40
C SER A 13 14.24 4.75 -1.15
N GLY A 14 15.45 5.24 -1.40
CA GLY A 14 15.79 6.65 -1.22
C GLY A 14 15.06 7.58 -2.17
N PHE A 15 14.44 7.06 -3.21
CA PHE A 15 13.69 7.83 -4.20
C PHE A 15 12.17 7.70 -4.05
N GLY A 16 11.72 7.10 -2.95
CA GLY A 16 10.29 6.90 -2.70
C GLY A 16 9.66 5.74 -3.45
N THR A 17 10.48 4.91 -4.10
CA THR A 17 10.00 3.70 -4.78
C THR A 17 9.33 2.77 -3.78
N PRO A 18 8.17 2.18 -4.12
CA PRO A 18 7.50 1.23 -3.23
C PRO A 18 8.35 -0.01 -2.93
N ASP A 19 8.00 -0.70 -1.85
CA ASP A 19 8.74 -1.87 -1.42
C ASP A 19 8.60 -3.05 -2.36
N LEU A 20 7.41 -3.24 -2.95
CA LEU A 20 7.09 -4.40 -3.75
C LEU A 20 6.48 -4.03 -5.10
N LEU A 21 6.89 -4.74 -6.13
CA LEU A 21 6.17 -4.80 -7.40
C LEU A 21 5.41 -6.12 -7.42
N ALA A 22 4.12 -6.07 -7.70
CA ALA A 22 3.25 -7.23 -7.71
C ALA A 22 2.68 -7.48 -9.10
N TYR A 23 2.38 -8.75 -9.38
CA TYR A 23 1.82 -9.16 -10.67
C TYR A 23 0.81 -10.26 -10.42
N ASN A 24 -0.41 -10.09 -10.91
CA ASN A 24 -1.46 -11.07 -10.72
C ASN A 24 -1.67 -11.94 -11.97
N LYS A 25 -2.53 -12.95 -11.86
CA LYS A 25 -2.80 -13.88 -12.99
C LYS A 25 -3.53 -13.25 -14.15
N LYS A 26 -4.15 -12.08 -13.93
CA LYS A 26 -4.78 -11.31 -15.01
C LYS A 26 -3.78 -10.52 -15.85
N GLY A 27 -2.51 -10.52 -15.44
CA GLY A 27 -1.47 -9.76 -16.13
C GLY A 27 -1.38 -8.31 -15.73
N THR A 28 -1.88 -7.96 -14.55
CA THR A 28 -1.83 -6.59 -14.04
C THR A 28 -0.66 -6.43 -13.09
N PHE A 29 0.20 -5.42 -13.35
CA PHE A 29 1.21 -4.96 -12.41
C PHE A 29 0.64 -3.92 -11.48
N PHE A 30 1.06 -3.97 -10.23
CA PHE A 30 0.74 -2.95 -9.24
C PHE A 30 1.83 -2.90 -8.18
N THR A 31 1.88 -1.84 -7.39
CA THR A 31 2.89 -1.68 -6.36
C THR A 31 2.27 -1.69 -4.98
N VAL A 32 3.05 -2.13 -4.01
CA VAL A 32 2.63 -2.15 -2.59
C VAL A 32 3.74 -1.55 -1.74
N GLU A 33 3.39 -0.48 -1.03
CA GLU A 33 4.23 0.14 -0.01
C GLU A 33 3.84 -0.46 1.33
N LEU A 34 4.80 -0.97 2.09
CA LEU A 34 4.56 -1.57 3.40
C LEU A 34 4.81 -0.53 4.49
N LYS A 35 3.85 -0.32 5.37
CA LYS A 35 3.95 0.62 6.48
C LYS A 35 3.46 0.01 7.78
N VAL A 36 4.08 0.44 8.88
CA VAL A 36 3.63 0.13 10.24
C VAL A 36 3.18 1.45 10.87
N ALA A 37 1.94 1.50 11.31
CA ALA A 37 1.41 2.69 11.95
C ALA A 37 1.89 2.78 13.40
N LYS A 38 2.12 4.01 13.88
CA LYS A 38 2.33 4.30 15.30
C LYS A 38 1.06 4.93 15.83
N GLY A 39 0.31 4.18 16.68
CA GLY A 39 -1.05 4.57 17.01
C GLY A 39 -1.87 4.68 15.73
N ASN A 40 -2.50 5.81 15.50
CA ASN A 40 -3.24 6.08 14.26
C ASN A 40 -2.36 6.71 13.16
N SER A 41 -1.13 7.06 13.47
CA SER A 41 -0.29 7.85 12.55
C SER A 41 0.41 6.98 11.53
N VAL A 42 0.29 7.37 10.26
CA VAL A 42 1.01 6.76 9.14
C VAL A 42 1.91 7.82 8.53
N LYS A 43 3.22 7.56 8.48
CA LYS A 43 4.20 8.51 7.96
C LYS A 43 4.71 8.07 6.61
N LEU A 44 4.69 8.99 5.66
CA LEU A 44 5.31 8.81 4.35
C LEU A 44 6.35 9.90 4.15
N SER A 45 7.49 9.55 3.56
CA SER A 45 8.50 10.54 3.21
C SER A 45 7.99 11.43 2.06
N PRO A 46 8.58 12.63 1.86
CA PRO A 46 8.22 13.45 0.70
C PRO A 46 8.39 12.72 -0.64
N HIS A 47 9.40 11.86 -0.76
CA HIS A 47 9.61 11.07 -1.97
C HIS A 47 8.51 10.02 -2.17
N GLN A 48 8.07 9.37 -1.09
CA GLN A 48 6.98 8.40 -1.15
C GLN A 48 5.66 9.09 -1.54
N ILE A 49 5.39 10.25 -0.96
CA ILE A 49 4.21 11.05 -1.33
C ILE A 49 4.26 11.43 -2.81
N SER A 50 5.42 11.93 -3.27
CA SER A 50 5.60 12.30 -4.66
C SER A 50 5.36 11.11 -5.61
N PHE A 51 5.86 9.93 -5.25
CA PHE A 51 5.64 8.72 -6.05
C PHE A 51 4.14 8.44 -6.22
N HIS A 52 3.40 8.42 -5.12
CA HIS A 52 1.97 8.09 -5.16
C HIS A 52 1.14 9.17 -5.85
N VAL A 53 1.52 10.43 -5.72
CA VAL A 53 0.86 11.53 -6.44
C VAL A 53 1.06 11.40 -7.96
N LYS A 54 2.27 11.02 -8.38
CA LYS A 54 2.58 10.83 -9.81
C LYS A 54 2.00 9.54 -10.38
N HIS A 55 1.78 8.54 -9.53
CA HIS A 55 1.30 7.23 -9.94
C HIS A 55 0.05 6.84 -9.14
N PRO A 56 -1.11 7.49 -9.42
CA PRO A 56 -2.30 7.30 -8.58
C PRO A 56 -3.05 6.00 -8.84
N HIS A 57 -2.74 5.28 -9.94
CA HIS A 57 -3.45 4.06 -10.31
C HIS A 57 -2.56 2.84 -10.09
N LYS A 58 -3.15 1.77 -9.57
CA LYS A 58 -2.46 0.50 -9.36
C LYS A 58 -1.28 0.62 -8.41
N THR A 59 -1.36 1.56 -7.47
CA THR A 59 -0.39 1.71 -6.38
C THR A 59 -1.13 1.68 -5.05
N PHE A 60 -0.56 0.96 -4.08
CA PHE A 60 -1.24 0.70 -2.80
C PHE A 60 -0.29 0.89 -1.63
N ILE A 61 -0.87 1.21 -0.48
CA ILE A 61 -0.17 1.30 0.80
C ILE A 61 -0.83 0.31 1.74
N LEU A 62 -0.07 -0.67 2.18
CA LEU A 62 -0.54 -1.70 3.11
C LEU A 62 -0.02 -1.38 4.50
N VAL A 63 -0.92 -1.16 5.44
CA VAL A 63 -0.57 -0.70 6.78
C VAL A 63 -0.93 -1.76 7.80
N SER A 64 0.05 -2.12 8.65
CA SER A 64 -0.18 -2.91 9.85
C SER A 64 -0.12 -2.01 11.07
N SER A 65 -0.79 -2.40 12.16
CA SER A 65 -0.87 -1.59 13.38
C SER A 65 -1.05 -2.48 14.60
N ASP A 66 -0.50 -2.04 15.73
CA ASP A 66 -0.74 -2.67 17.02
C ASP A 66 -2.16 -2.42 17.54
N MET A 67 -2.80 -1.34 17.08
CA MET A 67 -4.15 -0.94 17.55
C MET A 67 -5.26 -1.70 16.87
N TYR A 68 -5.03 -2.20 15.66
CA TYR A 68 -6.05 -2.88 14.87
C TYR A 68 -5.60 -4.29 14.56
N LYS A 69 -6.53 -5.23 14.68
CA LYS A 69 -6.26 -6.64 14.44
C LYS A 69 -5.89 -6.91 12.99
N ASP A 70 -6.58 -6.25 12.07
CA ASP A 70 -6.44 -6.50 10.64
C ASP A 70 -5.57 -5.45 9.97
N GLU A 71 -4.82 -5.87 8.96
CA GLU A 71 -4.13 -4.97 8.06
C GLU A 71 -5.13 -4.14 7.27
N LYS A 72 -4.73 -2.92 6.91
CA LYS A 72 -5.57 -2.00 6.14
C LYS A 72 -4.87 -1.64 4.84
N LEU A 73 -5.61 -1.68 3.74
CA LEU A 73 -5.10 -1.32 2.43
C LEU A 73 -5.68 0.02 1.99
N TYR A 74 -4.80 0.89 1.52
CA TYR A 74 -5.18 2.20 0.97
C TYR A 74 -4.67 2.32 -0.45
N GLU A 75 -5.44 2.97 -1.32
CA GLU A 75 -4.96 3.30 -2.65
C GLU A 75 -3.91 4.40 -2.57
N GLY A 76 -2.89 4.35 -3.43
CA GLY A 76 -1.84 5.36 -3.46
C GLY A 76 -2.37 6.76 -3.72
N SER A 77 -3.47 6.89 -4.48
CA SER A 77 -4.14 8.17 -4.72
C SER A 77 -4.63 8.85 -3.44
N ARG A 78 -4.78 8.10 -2.35
CA ARG A 78 -5.24 8.64 -1.05
C ARG A 78 -4.08 8.92 -0.09
N CYS A 79 -2.85 8.97 -0.58
CA CYS A 79 -1.67 9.10 0.29
C CYS A 79 -1.68 10.37 1.14
N LEU A 80 -2.13 11.50 0.60
CA LEU A 80 -2.20 12.76 1.35
C LEU A 80 -3.25 12.70 2.45
N ASP A 81 -4.42 12.10 2.15
CA ASP A 81 -5.48 11.90 3.14
C ASP A 81 -5.01 10.95 4.25
N LEU A 82 -4.28 9.90 3.87
CA LEU A 82 -3.76 8.92 4.83
C LEU A 82 -2.77 9.57 5.80
N VAL A 83 -1.87 10.42 5.31
CA VAL A 83 -0.94 11.14 6.17
C VAL A 83 -1.67 12.11 7.08
N ALA A 84 -2.70 12.79 6.58
CA ALA A 84 -3.47 13.76 7.35
C ALA A 84 -4.34 13.11 8.42
N CYS A 85 -5.04 12.02 8.07
CA CYS A 85 -6.04 11.38 8.93
C CYS A 85 -5.52 10.14 9.65
N GLY A 86 -4.46 9.53 9.14
CA GLY A 86 -3.97 8.26 9.67
C GLY A 86 -4.99 7.15 9.47
N LEU A 87 -5.03 6.21 10.40
CA LEU A 87 -5.92 5.05 10.33
C LEU A 87 -7.40 5.38 10.54
N ARG A 88 -7.72 6.65 10.80
CA ARG A 88 -9.12 7.13 10.82
C ARG A 88 -9.69 7.21 9.40
N LEU A 89 -8.82 7.31 8.38
CA LEU A 89 -9.26 7.24 7.00
C LEU A 89 -9.79 5.83 6.71
N ASP A 90 -10.92 5.75 6.01
CA ASP A 90 -11.48 4.46 5.62
C ASP A 90 -10.56 3.77 4.61
N ALA A 91 -10.17 2.55 4.91
CA ALA A 91 -9.37 1.72 4.01
C ALA A 91 -10.24 1.23 2.85
N CYS A 92 -9.61 0.99 1.70
CA CYS A 92 -10.35 0.38 0.58
C CYS A 92 -10.71 -1.08 0.89
N CYS A 93 -9.90 -1.77 1.71
CA CYS A 93 -10.25 -3.05 2.29
C CYS A 93 -9.40 -3.32 3.52
N SER A 94 -9.86 -4.21 4.38
CA SER A 94 -9.19 -4.59 5.62
C SER A 94 -9.13 -6.11 5.75
N GLY A 95 -8.03 -6.61 6.32
CA GLY A 95 -7.79 -8.04 6.48
C GLY A 95 -7.12 -8.65 5.24
N LEU A 96 -6.19 -9.57 5.48
CA LEU A 96 -5.40 -10.16 4.39
C LEU A 96 -6.26 -10.88 3.35
N ASP A 97 -7.34 -11.53 3.78
CA ASP A 97 -8.21 -12.24 2.83
C ASP A 97 -8.88 -11.27 1.85
N SER A 98 -9.42 -10.16 2.36
CA SER A 98 -10.05 -9.14 1.52
C SER A 98 -9.03 -8.45 0.61
N ILE A 99 -7.85 -8.18 1.14
CA ILE A 99 -6.75 -7.57 0.38
C ILE A 99 -6.33 -8.50 -0.76
N TYR A 100 -6.19 -9.79 -0.48
CA TYR A 100 -5.83 -10.78 -1.49
C TYR A 100 -6.88 -10.85 -2.61
N GLU A 101 -8.16 -10.87 -2.24
CA GLU A 101 -9.24 -10.87 -3.22
C GLU A 101 -9.20 -9.62 -4.11
N LYS A 102 -8.93 -8.45 -3.52
CA LYS A 102 -8.76 -7.24 -4.32
C LYS A 102 -7.59 -7.34 -5.28
N PHE A 103 -6.44 -7.81 -4.82
CA PHE A 103 -5.24 -7.95 -5.66
C PHE A 103 -5.46 -8.90 -6.83
N LYS A 104 -6.19 -9.98 -6.63
CA LYS A 104 -6.50 -10.93 -7.70
C LYS A 104 -7.37 -10.32 -8.80
N ARG A 105 -8.18 -9.32 -8.45
CA ARG A 105 -9.16 -8.72 -9.38
C ARG A 105 -8.66 -7.52 -10.14
N LEU A 106 -7.50 -6.99 -9.79
CA LEU A 106 -6.95 -5.76 -10.40
C LEU A 106 -6.72 -5.88 -11.93
#